data_8596047d43480528cd7aaad73ff74266
#
_entry.id   8596047d43480528cd7aaad73ff74266
#
_cell.length_a   1.000
_cell.length_b   1.000
_cell.length_c   1.000
_cell.angle_alpha   90.00
_cell.angle_beta   90.00
_cell.angle_gamma   90.00
#
_symmetry.space_group_name_H-M   'P 1'
#
loop_
_entity.id
_entity.type
_entity.pdbx_description
1 polymer ?
#
loop_
_entity_poly.entity_id
_entity_poly.type
_entity_poly.pdbx_seq_one_letter_code
_entity_poly.pdbx_strand_id
1 'polypeptide(L)'
;MNEEEFLSKLFERENKRKEDLFHRGAYLAHYTTESTLMKIIKNKEIWLRNTSRMNDSMEIKYGVIGLEKALATNGNADRFRMFLMHVFDGDTRYVDKITNIISERGYIDQYITYIACLSEHHMQPDDHEEKYGRLSMWRAYGNSSGVALLFKPGILKLPQGVLYFSPVEYWEQDKITEVVTKEINFLCGCEKDVKNI
;
A
#
# COMPACT_ATOMS: atom_id res chain seq x y z
N MET A 1 1.34 26.63 -2.37
CA MET A 1 1.92 25.25 -2.36
C MET A 1 1.92 24.77 -3.79
N ASN A 2 3.01 24.21 -4.28
CA ASN A 2 3.04 23.60 -5.63
C ASN A 2 2.60 22.13 -5.55
N GLU A 3 2.42 21.48 -6.73
CA GLU A 3 1.95 20.08 -6.82
C GLU A 3 2.89 19.10 -6.10
N GLU A 4 4.20 19.26 -6.28
CA GLU A 4 5.21 18.38 -5.65
C GLU A 4 5.18 18.49 -4.13
N GLU A 5 5.08 19.71 -3.60
CA GLU A 5 4.95 19.97 -2.17
C GLU A 5 3.64 19.39 -1.61
N PHE A 6 2.53 19.53 -2.34
CA PHE A 6 1.24 18.97 -1.94
C PHE A 6 1.30 17.43 -1.89
N LEU A 7 1.79 16.79 -2.94
CA LEU A 7 1.93 15.34 -3.00
C LEU A 7 2.91 14.82 -1.94
N SER A 8 4.00 15.53 -1.70
CA SER A 8 4.96 15.18 -0.65
C SER A 8 4.32 15.19 0.74
N LYS A 9 3.48 16.17 1.04
CA LYS A 9 2.74 16.26 2.31
C LYS A 9 1.64 15.22 2.41
N LEU A 10 0.89 14.98 1.33
CA LEU A 10 -0.16 13.96 1.28
C LEU A 10 0.38 12.56 1.54
N PHE A 11 1.56 12.26 0.99
CA PHE A 11 2.23 10.97 1.15
C PHE A 11 3.39 11.00 2.16
N GLU A 12 3.45 12.01 3.04
CA GLU A 12 4.56 12.20 3.99
C GLU A 12 4.82 10.95 4.82
N ARG A 13 3.78 10.33 5.34
CA ARG A 13 3.86 9.11 6.14
C ARG A 13 4.45 7.94 5.36
N GLU A 14 3.98 7.73 4.15
CA GLU A 14 4.45 6.66 3.28
C GLU A 14 5.92 6.89 2.87
N ASN A 15 6.25 8.12 2.47
CA ASN A 15 7.60 8.50 2.09
C ASN A 15 8.58 8.31 3.24
N LYS A 16 8.23 8.77 4.45
CA LYS A 16 9.05 8.58 5.65
C LYS A 16 9.32 7.10 5.95
N ARG A 17 8.31 6.25 5.84
CA ARG A 17 8.49 4.80 6.05
C ARG A 17 9.35 4.14 4.99
N LYS A 18 9.24 4.57 3.74
CA LYS A 18 10.15 4.13 2.67
C LYS A 18 11.59 4.55 2.96
N GLU A 19 11.80 5.80 3.34
CA GLU A 19 13.11 6.31 3.73
C GLU A 19 13.69 5.55 4.91
N ASP A 20 12.91 5.32 5.97
CA ASP A 20 13.33 4.54 7.14
C ASP A 20 13.74 3.11 6.76
N LEU A 21 13.01 2.47 5.84
CA LEU A 21 13.36 1.15 5.31
C LEU A 21 14.72 1.16 4.60
N PHE A 22 14.97 2.16 3.76
CA PHE A 22 16.23 2.29 3.03
C PHE A 22 17.39 2.64 3.95
N HIS A 23 17.18 3.53 4.93
CA HIS A 23 18.23 3.95 5.88
C HIS A 23 18.67 2.83 6.83
N ARG A 24 17.75 1.97 7.24
CA ARG A 24 18.07 0.81 8.09
C ARG A 24 18.89 -0.26 7.37
N GLY A 25 19.02 -0.18 6.05
CA GLY A 25 19.75 -1.15 5.25
C GLY A 25 19.12 -2.54 5.27
N ALA A 26 17.85 -2.65 5.63
CA ALA A 26 17.12 -3.91 5.65
C ALA A 26 17.06 -4.52 4.24
N TYR A 27 17.12 -5.85 4.18
CA TYR A 27 16.80 -6.58 2.96
C TYR A 27 15.30 -6.83 2.88
N LEU A 28 14.83 -7.11 1.67
CA LEU A 28 13.45 -7.54 1.41
C LEU A 28 13.46 -9.00 1.01
N ALA A 29 12.82 -9.84 1.81
CA ALA A 29 12.78 -11.28 1.61
C ALA A 29 11.51 -11.69 0.85
N HIS A 30 11.68 -12.39 -0.27
CA HIS A 30 10.59 -13.07 -0.99
C HIS A 30 10.68 -14.57 -0.75
N TYR A 31 9.71 -15.10 0.00
CA TYR A 31 9.62 -16.52 0.32
C TYR A 31 8.88 -17.25 -0.79
N THR A 32 9.47 -18.34 -1.28
CA THR A 32 8.88 -19.10 -2.40
C THR A 32 9.44 -20.55 -2.44
N THR A 33 9.10 -21.30 -3.48
CA THR A 33 9.65 -22.65 -3.70
C THR A 33 10.89 -22.62 -4.57
N GLU A 34 11.73 -23.66 -4.48
CA GLU A 34 12.91 -23.84 -5.34
C GLU A 34 12.55 -23.74 -6.82
N SER A 35 11.46 -24.39 -7.25
CA SER A 35 11.03 -24.37 -8.65
C SER A 35 10.65 -22.96 -9.14
N THR A 36 10.06 -22.15 -8.28
CA THR A 36 9.73 -20.75 -8.59
C THR A 36 11.00 -19.89 -8.61
N LEU A 37 11.93 -20.11 -7.68
CA LEU A 37 13.24 -19.44 -7.69
C LEU A 37 13.97 -19.65 -9.03
N MET A 38 14.02 -20.89 -9.51
CA MET A 38 14.68 -21.19 -10.80
C MET A 38 14.05 -20.44 -11.97
N LYS A 39 12.72 -20.28 -11.97
CA LYS A 39 12.00 -19.47 -12.99
C LYS A 39 12.34 -17.99 -12.87
N ILE A 40 12.37 -17.45 -11.64
CA ILE A 40 12.73 -16.04 -11.38
C ILE A 40 14.14 -15.76 -11.91
N ILE A 41 15.12 -16.61 -11.58
CA ILE A 41 16.51 -16.43 -12.00
C ILE A 41 16.64 -16.55 -13.53
N LYS A 42 16.00 -17.56 -14.13
CA LYS A 42 16.07 -17.81 -15.57
C LYS A 42 15.46 -16.69 -16.38
N ASN A 43 14.29 -16.22 -15.96
CA ASN A 43 13.51 -15.23 -16.71
C ASN A 43 13.83 -13.79 -16.28
N LYS A 44 14.48 -13.60 -15.13
CA LYS A 44 14.73 -12.30 -14.49
C LYS A 44 13.42 -11.53 -14.20
N GLU A 45 12.39 -12.25 -13.82
CA GLU A 45 11.02 -11.72 -13.59
C GLU A 45 10.49 -12.21 -12.24
N ILE A 46 9.80 -11.33 -11.52
CA ILE A 46 8.97 -11.69 -10.38
C ILE A 46 7.51 -11.53 -10.80
N TRP A 47 6.73 -12.59 -10.64
CA TRP A 47 5.32 -12.55 -10.97
C TRP A 47 4.52 -11.94 -9.83
N LEU A 48 3.71 -10.98 -10.18
CA LEU A 48 2.67 -10.47 -9.29
C LEU A 48 1.47 -11.42 -9.34
N ARG A 49 0.90 -11.67 -8.17
CA ARG A 49 -0.30 -12.51 -8.05
C ARG A 49 -1.54 -11.64 -7.95
N ASN A 50 -2.61 -12.02 -8.62
CA ASN A 50 -3.89 -11.35 -8.45
C ASN A 50 -4.37 -11.49 -7.00
N THR A 51 -4.81 -10.37 -6.42
CA THR A 51 -5.16 -10.30 -4.99
C THR A 51 -6.34 -11.18 -4.61
N SER A 52 -7.28 -11.44 -5.53
CA SER A 52 -8.41 -12.35 -5.30
C SER A 52 -7.99 -13.82 -5.13
N ARG A 53 -6.76 -14.16 -5.51
CA ARG A 53 -6.21 -15.53 -5.44
C ARG A 53 -5.07 -15.67 -4.42
N MET A 54 -4.92 -14.71 -3.54
CA MET A 54 -3.95 -14.77 -2.45
C MET A 54 -4.50 -15.53 -1.25
N ASN A 55 -3.59 -16.04 -0.41
CA ASN A 55 -3.96 -16.76 0.82
C ASN A 55 -4.75 -15.88 1.77
N ASP A 56 -4.51 -14.57 1.74
CA ASP A 56 -5.24 -13.56 2.50
C ASP A 56 -5.98 -12.59 1.58
N SER A 57 -7.04 -13.09 0.94
CA SER A 57 -7.93 -12.26 0.11
C SER A 57 -8.76 -11.26 0.94
N MET A 58 -8.73 -11.39 2.28
CA MET A 58 -9.46 -10.49 3.18
C MET A 58 -8.74 -9.17 3.43
N GLU A 59 -7.42 -9.07 3.19
CA GLU A 59 -6.65 -7.84 3.46
C GLU A 59 -7.24 -6.62 2.71
N ILE A 60 -7.53 -6.78 1.42
CA ILE A 60 -8.14 -5.69 0.63
C ILE A 60 -9.55 -5.39 1.11
N LYS A 61 -10.36 -6.41 1.37
CA LYS A 61 -11.72 -6.23 1.88
C LYS A 61 -11.71 -5.51 3.23
N TYR A 62 -10.79 -5.87 4.11
CA TYR A 62 -10.64 -5.22 5.41
C TYR A 62 -10.31 -3.73 5.24
N GLY A 63 -9.38 -3.39 4.37
CA GLY A 63 -9.03 -2.00 4.05
C GLY A 63 -10.22 -1.20 3.49
N VAL A 64 -10.97 -1.80 2.54
CA VAL A 64 -12.16 -1.17 1.95
C VAL A 64 -13.23 -0.93 3.01
N ILE A 65 -13.58 -1.96 3.78
CA ILE A 65 -14.56 -1.84 4.88
C ILE A 65 -14.10 -0.78 5.89
N GLY A 66 -12.80 -0.74 6.18
CA GLY A 66 -12.20 0.27 7.04
C GLY A 66 -12.39 1.68 6.52
N LEU A 67 -12.13 1.90 5.24
CA LEU A 67 -12.33 3.19 4.58
C LEU A 67 -13.81 3.60 4.56
N GLU A 68 -14.72 2.70 4.18
CA GLU A 68 -16.17 2.95 4.19
C GLU A 68 -16.66 3.39 5.57
N LYS A 69 -16.28 2.67 6.62
CA LYS A 69 -16.62 3.03 7.99
C LYS A 69 -16.03 4.37 8.42
N ALA A 70 -14.77 4.62 8.07
CA ALA A 70 -14.11 5.88 8.37
C ALA A 70 -14.81 7.06 7.68
N LEU A 71 -15.22 6.91 6.43
CA LEU A 71 -15.99 7.92 5.70
C LEU A 71 -17.37 8.15 6.33
N ALA A 72 -18.04 7.10 6.81
CA ALA A 72 -19.34 7.21 7.48
C ALA A 72 -19.26 7.86 8.88
N THR A 73 -18.05 8.03 9.42
CA THR A 73 -17.84 8.53 10.79
C THR A 73 -17.54 10.03 10.79
N ASN A 74 -18.00 10.75 11.81
CA ASN A 74 -17.67 12.16 12.09
C ASN A 74 -17.91 13.15 10.91
N GLY A 75 -18.82 12.84 10.00
CA GLY A 75 -19.10 13.68 8.82
C GLY A 75 -17.95 13.73 7.80
N ASN A 76 -17.06 12.74 7.82
CA ASN A 76 -15.92 12.66 6.91
C ASN A 76 -16.34 12.63 5.44
N ALA A 77 -17.40 11.90 5.10
CA ALA A 77 -17.92 11.83 3.73
C ALA A 77 -18.37 13.21 3.22
N ASP A 78 -19.11 13.95 4.05
CA ASP A 78 -19.60 15.29 3.70
C ASP A 78 -18.43 16.27 3.53
N ARG A 79 -17.47 16.26 4.44
CA ARG A 79 -16.28 17.12 4.36
C ARG A 79 -15.44 16.79 3.12
N PHE A 80 -15.23 15.52 2.83
CA PHE A 80 -14.53 15.10 1.63
C PHE A 80 -15.28 15.51 0.36
N ARG A 81 -16.60 15.34 0.34
CA ARG A 81 -17.44 15.80 -0.76
C ARG A 81 -17.36 17.33 -0.94
N MET A 82 -17.42 18.10 0.14
CA MET A 82 -17.26 19.55 0.11
C MET A 82 -15.90 19.96 -0.45
N PHE A 83 -14.83 19.31 -0.03
CA PHE A 83 -13.49 19.51 -0.58
C PHE A 83 -13.47 19.28 -2.09
N LEU A 84 -14.02 18.15 -2.58
CA LEU A 84 -14.09 17.86 -4.01
C LEU A 84 -14.94 18.92 -4.76
N MET A 85 -16.07 19.33 -4.20
CA MET A 85 -16.92 20.40 -4.78
C MET A 85 -16.13 21.70 -4.92
N HIS A 86 -15.28 22.03 -3.96
CA HIS A 86 -14.43 23.20 -4.04
C HIS A 86 -13.36 23.06 -5.12
N VAL A 87 -12.67 21.91 -5.17
CA VAL A 87 -11.58 21.63 -6.15
C VAL A 87 -12.11 21.65 -7.59
N PHE A 88 -13.31 21.12 -7.82
CA PHE A 88 -13.93 21.03 -9.16
C PHE A 88 -14.96 22.13 -9.46
N ASP A 89 -14.88 23.27 -8.80
CA ASP A 89 -15.75 24.44 -9.03
C ASP A 89 -17.25 24.12 -9.03
N GLY A 90 -17.67 23.17 -8.21
CA GLY A 90 -19.07 22.73 -8.09
C GLY A 90 -19.52 21.75 -9.17
N ASP A 91 -18.63 21.26 -10.03
CA ASP A 91 -19.00 20.25 -11.04
C ASP A 91 -19.25 18.88 -10.39
N THR A 92 -20.53 18.58 -10.16
CA THR A 92 -20.97 17.35 -9.52
C THR A 92 -20.59 16.08 -10.30
N ARG A 93 -20.37 16.16 -11.62
CA ARG A 93 -20.00 15.01 -12.45
C ARG A 93 -18.68 14.40 -12.01
N TYR A 94 -17.67 15.24 -11.71
CA TYR A 94 -16.36 14.79 -11.21
C TYR A 94 -16.47 14.31 -9.75
N VAL A 95 -17.21 15.04 -8.93
CA VAL A 95 -17.43 14.69 -7.52
C VAL A 95 -18.11 13.31 -7.41
N ASP A 96 -19.21 13.11 -8.14
CA ASP A 96 -19.93 11.84 -8.14
C ASP A 96 -19.09 10.70 -8.72
N LYS A 97 -18.30 10.97 -9.77
CA LYS A 97 -17.38 9.97 -10.32
C LYS A 97 -16.34 9.53 -9.29
N ILE A 98 -15.74 10.45 -8.54
CA ILE A 98 -14.72 10.11 -7.52
C ILE A 98 -15.35 9.38 -6.35
N THR A 99 -16.50 9.85 -5.84
CA THR A 99 -17.20 9.20 -4.74
C THR A 99 -17.68 7.79 -5.12
N ASN A 100 -18.17 7.59 -6.34
CA ASN A 100 -18.54 6.28 -6.84
C ASN A 100 -17.32 5.36 -7.03
N ILE A 101 -16.19 5.89 -7.50
CA ILE A 101 -14.94 5.12 -7.57
C ILE A 101 -14.55 4.58 -6.18
N ILE A 102 -14.66 5.37 -5.13
CA ILE A 102 -14.34 4.94 -3.77
C ILE A 102 -15.30 3.86 -3.28
N SER A 103 -16.60 4.02 -3.54
CA SER A 103 -17.63 3.06 -3.08
C SER A 103 -17.71 1.78 -3.93
N GLU A 104 -17.51 1.87 -5.25
CA GLU A 104 -17.67 0.73 -6.16
C GLU A 104 -16.36 -0.04 -6.39
N ARG A 105 -15.21 0.65 -6.41
CA ARG A 105 -13.91 0.02 -6.72
C ARG A 105 -13.42 -0.91 -5.66
N GLY A 106 -13.79 -0.74 -4.43
CA GLY A 106 -13.37 -1.64 -3.36
C GLY A 106 -13.64 -3.12 -3.66
N TYR A 107 -14.70 -3.42 -4.39
CA TYR A 107 -15.01 -4.77 -4.84
C TYR A 107 -14.33 -5.15 -6.17
N ILE A 108 -14.10 -4.18 -7.07
CA ILE A 108 -13.51 -4.42 -8.38
C ILE A 108 -11.98 -4.53 -8.27
N ASP A 109 -11.36 -3.70 -7.43
CA ASP A 109 -9.91 -3.62 -7.32
C ASP A 109 -9.25 -4.94 -6.91
N GLN A 110 -9.93 -5.78 -6.12
CA GLN A 110 -9.41 -7.12 -5.80
C GLN A 110 -9.23 -8.02 -7.04
N TYR A 111 -9.97 -7.80 -8.13
CA TYR A 111 -9.87 -8.61 -9.34
C TYR A 111 -8.87 -8.07 -10.37
N ILE A 112 -8.53 -6.79 -10.29
CA ILE A 112 -7.61 -6.14 -11.22
C ILE A 112 -6.26 -5.78 -10.61
N THR A 113 -6.13 -5.89 -9.28
CA THR A 113 -4.89 -5.58 -8.57
C THR A 113 -4.01 -6.82 -8.48
N TYR A 114 -2.73 -6.63 -8.80
CA TYR A 114 -1.69 -7.66 -8.71
C TYR A 114 -0.61 -7.20 -7.76
N ILE A 115 -0.22 -8.06 -6.82
CA ILE A 115 0.80 -7.73 -5.81
C ILE A 115 1.84 -8.84 -5.65
N ALA A 116 3.02 -8.46 -5.19
CA ALA A 116 4.01 -9.35 -4.61
C ALA A 116 4.35 -8.85 -3.21
N CYS A 117 4.24 -9.71 -2.22
CA CYS A 117 4.58 -9.39 -0.83
C CYS A 117 6.04 -9.72 -0.55
N LEU A 118 6.71 -8.79 0.11
CA LEU A 118 8.07 -8.93 0.58
C LEU A 118 8.08 -8.65 2.09
N SER A 119 8.86 -9.43 2.83
CA SER A 119 9.06 -9.21 4.27
C SER A 119 10.37 -8.49 4.52
N GLU A 120 10.41 -7.56 5.46
CA GLU A 120 11.68 -6.99 5.92
C GLU A 120 12.54 -8.10 6.55
N HIS A 121 13.82 -8.06 6.27
CA HIS A 121 14.83 -8.97 6.80
C HIS A 121 16.08 -8.16 7.16
N HIS A 122 16.39 -8.13 8.46
CA HIS A 122 17.58 -7.45 8.99
C HIS A 122 18.68 -8.50 9.23
N MET A 123 19.85 -8.30 8.71
CA MET A 123 20.97 -9.23 8.86
C MET A 123 21.61 -9.13 10.28
N GLN A 124 20.80 -9.28 11.33
CA GLN A 124 21.29 -9.23 12.72
C GLN A 124 21.59 -10.65 13.21
N PRO A 125 22.86 -10.94 13.59
CA PRO A 125 23.28 -12.30 13.91
C PRO A 125 22.59 -12.97 15.11
N ASP A 126 22.08 -12.16 16.04
CA ASP A 126 21.52 -12.64 17.30
C ASP A 126 19.99 -12.83 17.27
N ASP A 127 19.33 -12.46 16.17
CA ASP A 127 17.90 -12.69 15.99
C ASP A 127 17.65 -13.97 15.19
N HIS A 128 16.91 -14.90 15.78
CA HIS A 128 16.58 -16.18 15.15
C HIS A 128 15.76 -16.00 13.86
N GLU A 129 14.82 -15.06 13.83
CA GLU A 129 14.02 -14.76 12.64
C GLU A 129 14.88 -14.16 11.53
N GLU A 130 15.87 -13.35 11.90
CA GLU A 130 16.81 -12.75 10.96
C GLU A 130 17.82 -13.77 10.41
N LYS A 131 18.24 -14.75 11.23
CA LYS A 131 19.17 -15.79 10.81
C LYS A 131 18.53 -16.88 9.97
N TYR A 132 17.33 -17.31 10.32
CA TYR A 132 16.66 -18.47 9.73
C TYR A 132 15.41 -18.11 8.90
N GLY A 133 15.05 -16.84 8.85
CA GLY A 133 13.82 -16.35 8.25
C GLY A 133 12.59 -16.57 9.15
N ARG A 134 11.48 -16.00 8.75
CA ARG A 134 10.24 -16.04 9.51
C ARG A 134 9.53 -17.38 9.33
N LEU A 135 9.31 -18.11 10.42
CA LEU A 135 8.65 -19.42 10.40
C LEU A 135 7.25 -19.37 9.76
N SER A 136 6.49 -18.30 10.01
CA SER A 136 5.17 -18.08 9.39
C SER A 136 5.26 -18.02 7.87
N MET A 137 6.28 -17.36 7.33
CA MET A 137 6.52 -17.25 5.89
C MET A 137 6.97 -18.57 5.27
N TRP A 138 7.84 -19.33 5.97
CA TRP A 138 8.23 -20.68 5.54
C TRP A 138 7.02 -21.61 5.45
N ARG A 139 6.12 -21.57 6.43
CA ARG A 139 4.88 -22.36 6.42
C ARG A 139 3.91 -21.96 5.32
N ALA A 140 3.81 -20.66 5.05
CA ALA A 140 2.87 -20.15 4.05
C ALA A 140 3.36 -20.36 2.61
N TYR A 141 4.67 -20.27 2.35
CA TYR A 141 5.20 -20.16 0.99
C TYR A 141 6.32 -21.16 0.67
N GLY A 142 6.94 -21.80 1.67
CA GLY A 142 8.11 -22.66 1.48
C GLY A 142 7.77 -24.10 1.08
N ASN A 143 6.62 -24.63 1.46
CA ASN A 143 6.30 -26.05 1.34
C ASN A 143 7.47 -26.95 1.81
N SER A 144 7.80 -28.02 1.06
CA SER A 144 8.89 -28.95 1.37
C SER A 144 10.28 -28.48 0.90
N SER A 145 10.36 -27.49 0.01
CA SER A 145 11.59 -26.97 -0.58
C SER A 145 11.59 -25.44 -0.64
N GLY A 146 11.38 -24.83 0.55
CA GLY A 146 11.30 -23.38 0.66
C GLY A 146 12.65 -22.70 0.45
N VAL A 147 12.64 -21.57 -0.24
CA VAL A 147 13.77 -20.67 -0.42
C VAL A 147 13.31 -19.23 -0.17
N ALA A 148 14.23 -18.38 0.24
CA ALA A 148 13.99 -16.94 0.37
C ALA A 148 15.00 -16.18 -0.50
N LEU A 149 14.50 -15.33 -1.38
CA LEU A 149 15.33 -14.38 -2.11
C LEU A 149 15.43 -13.08 -1.31
N LEU A 150 16.64 -12.63 -1.05
CA LEU A 150 16.90 -11.38 -0.35
C LEU A 150 17.27 -10.30 -1.38
N PHE A 151 16.49 -9.24 -1.42
CA PHE A 151 16.72 -8.10 -2.28
C PHE A 151 17.20 -6.91 -1.46
N LYS A 152 18.21 -6.20 -1.95
CA LYS A 152 18.52 -4.87 -1.45
C LYS A 152 17.45 -3.89 -1.94
N PRO A 153 16.84 -3.07 -1.08
CA PRO A 153 15.76 -2.17 -1.49
C PRO A 153 16.11 -1.28 -2.68
N GLY A 154 17.34 -0.77 -2.74
CA GLY A 154 17.80 0.09 -3.84
C GLY A 154 17.92 -0.59 -5.22
N ILE A 155 17.77 -1.93 -5.30
CA ILE A 155 17.77 -2.65 -6.59
C ILE A 155 16.39 -2.60 -7.25
N LEU A 156 15.33 -2.40 -6.47
CA LEU A 156 13.95 -2.36 -6.98
C LEU A 156 13.69 -1.01 -7.68
N LYS A 157 14.27 -0.82 -8.87
CA LYS A 157 13.91 0.28 -9.75
C LYS A 157 12.59 -0.07 -10.43
N LEU A 158 11.50 0.38 -9.84
CA LEU A 158 10.16 0.14 -10.39
C LEU A 158 9.83 1.18 -11.46
N PRO A 159 9.18 0.78 -12.57
CA PRO A 159 8.65 1.73 -13.55
C PRO A 159 7.64 2.66 -12.89
N GLN A 160 7.86 3.96 -13.00
CA GLN A 160 6.95 4.96 -12.44
C GLN A 160 5.57 4.86 -13.09
N GLY A 161 4.52 4.99 -12.27
CA GLY A 161 3.13 5.01 -12.72
C GLY A 161 2.49 3.64 -13.01
N VAL A 162 3.28 2.54 -12.98
CA VAL A 162 2.79 1.18 -13.24
C VAL A 162 2.88 0.28 -12.00
N LEU A 163 3.95 0.43 -11.23
CA LEU A 163 4.21 -0.34 -10.03
C LEU A 163 4.41 0.61 -8.84
N TYR A 164 3.72 0.30 -7.76
CA TYR A 164 3.85 1.00 -6.48
C TYR A 164 4.53 0.08 -5.48
N PHE A 165 5.50 0.61 -4.77
CA PHE A 165 6.12 -0.04 -3.64
C PHE A 165 5.77 0.73 -2.38
N SER A 166 5.13 0.06 -1.43
CA SER A 166 4.70 0.67 -0.17
C SER A 166 4.87 -0.30 1.00
N PRO A 167 5.41 0.14 2.12
CA PRO A 167 5.37 -0.62 3.36
C PRO A 167 3.92 -0.80 3.82
N VAL A 168 3.54 -2.05 4.15
CA VAL A 168 2.21 -2.37 4.67
C VAL A 168 2.14 -2.08 6.16
N GLU A 169 1.03 -1.53 6.61
CA GLU A 169 0.69 -1.38 8.03
C GLU A 169 -0.60 -2.13 8.33
N TYR A 170 -0.59 -2.86 9.44
CA TYR A 170 -1.76 -3.56 9.95
C TYR A 170 -2.41 -2.70 11.03
N TRP A 171 -3.62 -2.22 10.77
CA TRP A 171 -4.33 -1.32 11.67
C TRP A 171 -5.66 -1.91 12.13
N GLU A 172 -5.97 -1.65 13.38
CA GLU A 172 -7.32 -1.79 13.89
C GLU A 172 -8.25 -0.74 13.28
N GLN A 173 -9.55 -1.01 13.29
CA GLN A 173 -10.58 -0.17 12.67
C GLN A 173 -10.54 1.29 13.16
N ASP A 174 -10.33 1.50 14.45
CA ASP A 174 -10.27 2.85 15.04
C ASP A 174 -9.07 3.64 14.50
N LYS A 175 -7.94 2.96 14.29
CA LYS A 175 -6.76 3.59 13.70
C LYS A 175 -6.97 3.98 12.24
N ILE A 176 -7.67 3.17 11.46
CA ILE A 176 -8.05 3.52 10.08
C ILE A 176 -8.90 4.80 10.10
N THR A 177 -9.91 4.85 10.97
CA THR A 177 -10.78 6.03 11.11
C THR A 177 -10.01 7.29 11.50
N GLU A 178 -9.08 7.18 12.46
CA GLU A 178 -8.22 8.29 12.89
C GLU A 178 -7.40 8.83 11.71
N VAL A 179 -6.73 7.94 10.96
CA VAL A 179 -5.87 8.32 9.84
C VAL A 179 -6.68 8.94 8.70
N VAL A 180 -7.77 8.32 8.29
CA VAL A 180 -8.64 8.87 7.23
C VAL A 180 -9.20 10.24 7.63
N THR A 181 -9.61 10.41 8.89
CA THR A 181 -10.08 11.71 9.39
C THR A 181 -8.98 12.76 9.33
N LYS A 182 -7.75 12.40 9.69
CA LYS A 182 -6.60 13.31 9.62
C LYS A 182 -6.30 13.73 8.18
N GLU A 183 -6.31 12.80 7.24
CA GLU A 183 -6.06 13.11 5.82
C GLU A 183 -7.18 14.00 5.23
N ILE A 184 -8.44 13.75 5.55
CA ILE A 184 -9.54 14.60 5.12
C ILE A 184 -9.40 16.03 5.71
N ASN A 185 -9.02 16.14 6.98
CA ASN A 185 -8.77 17.45 7.60
C ASN A 185 -7.63 18.20 6.93
N PHE A 186 -6.57 17.48 6.56
CA PHE A 186 -5.44 18.06 5.81
C PHE A 186 -5.90 18.56 4.44
N LEU A 187 -6.65 17.74 3.68
CA LEU A 187 -7.18 18.13 2.37
C LEU A 187 -8.08 19.36 2.46
N CYS A 188 -9.00 19.39 3.42
CA CYS A 188 -9.87 20.56 3.65
C CYS A 188 -9.09 21.82 4.05
N GLY A 189 -7.96 21.66 4.76
CA GLY A 189 -7.08 22.78 5.10
C GLY A 189 -6.27 23.33 3.92
N CYS A 190 -6.11 22.54 2.86
CA CYS A 190 -5.35 22.89 1.66
C CYS A 190 -6.20 23.29 0.46
N GLU A 191 -7.53 23.49 0.62
CA GLU A 191 -8.47 23.75 -0.47
C GLU A 191 -8.02 24.85 -1.44
N LYS A 192 -7.53 25.98 -0.90
CA LYS A 192 -7.10 27.12 -1.72
C LYS A 192 -5.80 26.83 -2.50
N ASP A 193 -4.95 26.00 -1.94
CA ASP A 193 -3.66 25.66 -2.56
C ASP A 193 -3.84 24.67 -3.68
N VAL A 194 -4.72 23.68 -3.49
CA VAL A 194 -5.00 22.63 -4.49
C VAL A 194 -5.64 23.18 -5.74
N LYS A 195 -6.46 24.25 -5.61
CA LYS A 195 -7.09 24.88 -6.78
C LYS A 195 -6.13 25.57 -7.74
N ASN A 196 -4.91 25.85 -7.28
CA ASN A 196 -3.86 26.53 -8.05
C ASN A 196 -2.78 25.55 -8.58
N ILE A 197 -2.95 24.26 -8.38
CA ILE A 197 -2.11 23.19 -8.92
C ILE A 197 -2.68 22.70 -10.24
#